data_4eacb45bda22a8b0ec602dabbcbf90eb
#
_entry.id   4eacb45bda22a8b0ec602dabbcbf90eb
#
_cell.length_a   1.000
_cell.length_b   1.000
_cell.length_c   1.000
_cell.angle_alpha   90.00
_cell.angle_beta   90.00
_cell.angle_gamma   90.00
#
_symmetry.space_group_name_H-M   'P 1'
#
loop_
_entity.id
_entity.type
_entity.pdbx_description
1 polymer ?
#
loop_
_entity_poly.entity_id
_entity_poly.type
_entity_poly.pdbx_seq_one_letter_code
_entity_poly.pdbx_strand_id
1 'polypeptide(L)'
;MESVYDLYQRGSELLEHGDHQAAIVSLSKARDLDPDKDSIREALGRALFHAQRYESAASEFQALAAKTPTNDYAQFCLGRSMQLLGRHREACQPLALACSLRPDREDYRKYRDRARRDAHRP
;
A
#
# COMPACT_ATOMS: atom_id res chain seq x y z
N MET A 1 -2.32 -25.52 -14.97
CA MET A 1 -2.85 -24.14 -14.82
C MET A 1 -2.68 -23.68 -13.37
N GLU A 2 -2.10 -22.52 -13.16
CA GLU A 2 -1.87 -22.01 -11.81
C GLU A 2 -3.15 -21.48 -11.21
N SER A 3 -3.46 -21.90 -9.97
CA SER A 3 -4.60 -21.37 -9.23
C SER A 3 -4.26 -20.00 -8.63
N VAL A 4 -5.28 -19.29 -8.19
CA VAL A 4 -5.10 -18.03 -7.43
C VAL A 4 -4.22 -18.27 -6.20
N TYR A 5 -4.47 -19.38 -5.50
CA TYR A 5 -3.66 -19.75 -4.32
C TYR A 5 -2.19 -19.93 -4.67
N ASP A 6 -1.89 -20.65 -5.76
CA ASP A 6 -0.50 -20.89 -6.19
C ASP A 6 0.20 -19.58 -6.56
N LEU A 7 -0.49 -18.70 -7.27
CA LEU A 7 0.05 -17.39 -7.66
C LEU A 7 0.30 -16.51 -6.43
N TYR A 8 -0.62 -16.51 -5.49
CA TYR A 8 -0.47 -15.73 -4.25
C TYR A 8 0.69 -16.26 -3.43
N GLN A 9 0.80 -17.59 -3.28
CA GLN A 9 1.87 -18.23 -2.54
C GLN A 9 3.24 -17.88 -3.13
N ARG A 10 3.36 -18.03 -4.44
CA ARG A 10 4.60 -17.70 -5.15
C ARG A 10 4.95 -16.23 -5.01
N GLY A 11 3.97 -15.35 -5.20
CA GLY A 11 4.17 -13.92 -5.10
C GLY A 11 4.60 -13.50 -3.70
N SER A 12 4.00 -14.09 -2.67
CA SER A 12 4.36 -13.82 -1.28
C SER A 12 5.78 -14.26 -0.97
N GLU A 13 6.19 -15.42 -1.45
CA GLU A 13 7.56 -15.92 -1.28
C GLU A 13 8.57 -15.01 -1.97
N LEU A 14 8.28 -14.60 -3.19
CA LEU A 14 9.13 -13.68 -3.95
C LEU A 14 9.27 -12.34 -3.24
N LEU A 15 8.17 -11.84 -2.68
CA LEU A 15 8.16 -10.60 -1.93
C LEU A 15 9.07 -10.70 -0.69
N GLU A 16 8.97 -11.79 0.06
CA GLU A 16 9.82 -12.04 1.24
C GLU A 16 11.30 -12.12 0.89
N HIS A 17 11.62 -12.67 -0.28
CA HIS A 17 13.01 -12.79 -0.73
C HIS A 17 13.54 -11.53 -1.42
N GLY A 18 12.72 -10.49 -1.51
CA GLY A 18 13.13 -9.23 -2.10
C GLY A 18 13.07 -9.16 -3.62
N ASP A 19 12.52 -10.18 -4.28
CA ASP A 19 12.34 -10.19 -5.73
C ASP A 19 10.99 -9.52 -6.06
N HIS A 20 10.98 -8.19 -5.94
CA HIS A 20 9.75 -7.40 -6.05
C HIS A 20 9.16 -7.44 -7.46
N GLN A 21 9.98 -7.43 -8.50
CA GLN A 21 9.48 -7.45 -9.88
C GLN A 21 8.78 -8.76 -10.20
N ALA A 22 9.37 -9.89 -9.83
CA ALA A 22 8.74 -11.20 -10.04
C ALA A 22 7.48 -11.34 -9.18
N ALA A 23 7.50 -10.82 -7.95
CA ALA A 23 6.33 -10.81 -7.08
C ALA A 23 5.16 -10.05 -7.71
N ILE A 24 5.44 -8.90 -8.32
CA ILE A 24 4.41 -8.09 -9.00
C ILE A 24 3.73 -8.90 -10.11
N VAL A 25 4.51 -9.64 -10.91
CA VAL A 25 3.95 -10.46 -11.99
C VAL A 25 2.95 -11.49 -11.44
N SER A 26 3.38 -12.28 -10.44
CA SER A 26 2.53 -13.33 -9.86
C SER A 26 1.31 -12.75 -9.16
N LEU A 27 1.50 -11.70 -8.36
CA LEU A 27 0.42 -11.08 -7.58
C LEU A 27 -0.57 -10.34 -8.47
N SER A 28 -0.12 -9.74 -9.57
CA SER A 28 -1.02 -9.09 -10.53
C SER A 28 -1.96 -10.10 -11.18
N LYS A 29 -1.43 -11.27 -11.55
CA LYS A 29 -2.26 -12.36 -12.09
C LYS A 29 -3.27 -12.84 -11.06
N ALA A 30 -2.84 -13.01 -9.81
CA ALA A 30 -3.74 -13.42 -8.72
C ALA A 30 -4.86 -12.40 -8.52
N ARG A 31 -4.52 -11.11 -8.49
CA ARG A 31 -5.51 -10.03 -8.33
C ARG A 31 -6.53 -10.05 -9.47
N ASP A 32 -6.07 -10.22 -10.70
CA ASP A 32 -6.98 -10.23 -11.87
C ASP A 32 -7.94 -11.41 -11.83
N LEU A 33 -7.51 -12.54 -11.25
CA LEU A 33 -8.36 -13.72 -11.10
C LEU A 33 -9.31 -13.59 -9.91
N ASP A 34 -8.94 -12.89 -8.87
CA ASP A 34 -9.74 -12.71 -7.65
C ASP A 34 -9.58 -11.28 -7.12
N PRO A 35 -10.23 -10.29 -7.77
CA PRO A 35 -10.00 -8.88 -7.43
C PRO A 35 -10.54 -8.45 -6.08
N ASP A 36 -11.41 -9.25 -5.45
CA ASP A 36 -11.99 -8.92 -4.14
C ASP A 36 -11.19 -9.47 -2.96
N LYS A 37 -10.11 -10.18 -3.22
CA LYS A 37 -9.30 -10.77 -2.16
C LYS A 37 -8.30 -9.73 -1.62
N ASP A 38 -8.57 -9.25 -0.40
CA ASP A 38 -7.79 -8.17 0.21
C ASP A 38 -6.32 -8.53 0.42
N SER A 39 -6.04 -9.77 0.83
CA SER A 39 -4.66 -10.22 1.07
C SER A 39 -3.79 -10.16 -0.18
N ILE A 40 -4.36 -10.47 -1.34
CA ILE A 40 -3.65 -10.41 -2.61
C ILE A 40 -3.35 -8.97 -2.97
N ARG A 41 -4.34 -8.10 -2.85
CA ARG A 41 -4.19 -6.68 -3.17
C ARG A 41 -3.19 -5.99 -2.25
N GLU A 42 -3.21 -6.35 -0.96
CA GLU A 42 -2.23 -5.84 0.00
C GLU A 42 -0.80 -6.28 -0.37
N ALA A 43 -0.61 -7.55 -0.65
CA ALA A 43 0.70 -8.08 -1.04
C ALA A 43 1.20 -7.42 -2.32
N LEU A 44 0.32 -7.23 -3.31
CA LEU A 44 0.67 -6.55 -4.55
C LEU A 44 1.06 -5.09 -4.29
N GLY A 45 0.29 -4.39 -3.47
CA GLY A 45 0.60 -3.00 -3.09
C GLY A 45 1.98 -2.89 -2.44
N ARG A 46 2.31 -3.82 -1.54
CA ARG A 46 3.62 -3.87 -0.88
C ARG A 46 4.76 -4.12 -1.88
N ALA A 47 4.57 -5.06 -2.81
CA ALA A 47 5.56 -5.35 -3.84
C ALA A 47 5.80 -4.13 -4.74
N LEU A 48 4.73 -3.47 -5.15
CA LEU A 48 4.80 -2.26 -5.96
C LEU A 48 5.52 -1.13 -5.22
N PHE A 49 5.22 -0.98 -3.95
CA PHE A 49 5.86 0.05 -3.10
C PHE A 49 7.37 -0.20 -3.00
N HIS A 50 7.78 -1.42 -2.73
CA HIS A 50 9.20 -1.77 -2.63
C HIS A 50 9.93 -1.67 -3.97
N ALA A 51 9.22 -1.85 -5.08
CA ALA A 51 9.76 -1.64 -6.42
C ALA A 51 9.75 -0.16 -6.83
N GLN A 52 9.37 0.74 -5.92
CA GLN A 52 9.28 2.19 -6.16
C GLN A 52 8.24 2.58 -7.21
N ARG A 53 7.25 1.72 -7.41
CA ARG A 53 6.13 2.00 -8.32
C ARG A 53 4.97 2.56 -7.50
N TYR A 54 5.16 3.80 -7.02
CA TYR A 54 4.27 4.41 -6.03
C TYR A 54 2.89 4.74 -6.55
N GLU A 55 2.75 5.11 -7.82
CA GLU A 55 1.44 5.37 -8.42
C GLU A 55 0.57 4.11 -8.38
N SER A 56 1.12 3.00 -8.84
CA SER A 56 0.42 1.71 -8.84
C SER A 56 0.16 1.20 -7.43
N ALA A 57 1.12 1.38 -6.52
CA ALA A 57 0.94 1.02 -5.11
C ALA A 57 -0.21 1.81 -4.50
N ALA A 58 -0.26 3.12 -4.74
CA ALA A 58 -1.34 3.97 -4.25
C ALA A 58 -2.70 3.47 -4.74
N SER A 59 -2.81 3.04 -5.99
CA SER A 59 -4.06 2.51 -6.53
C SER A 59 -4.53 1.27 -5.78
N GLU A 60 -3.62 0.34 -5.46
CA GLU A 60 -3.98 -0.87 -4.70
C GLU A 60 -4.41 -0.53 -3.28
N PHE A 61 -3.68 0.33 -2.59
CA PHE A 61 -4.03 0.73 -1.23
C PHE A 61 -5.29 1.60 -1.18
N GLN A 62 -5.52 2.42 -2.20
CA GLN A 62 -6.75 3.20 -2.31
C GLN A 62 -7.97 2.27 -2.40
N ALA A 63 -7.88 1.20 -3.18
CA ALA A 63 -8.96 0.22 -3.30
C ALA A 63 -9.25 -0.46 -1.97
N LEU A 64 -8.20 -0.82 -1.21
CA LEU A 64 -8.35 -1.41 0.13
C LEU A 64 -8.98 -0.42 1.10
N ALA A 65 -8.50 0.82 1.11
CA ALA A 65 -8.99 1.86 2.01
C ALA A 65 -10.44 2.25 1.70
N ALA A 66 -10.82 2.25 0.44
CA ALA A 66 -12.20 2.53 0.03
C ALA A 66 -13.15 1.43 0.50
N LYS A 67 -12.72 0.18 0.41
CA LYS A 67 -13.51 -0.98 0.85
C LYS A 67 -13.64 -1.03 2.36
N THR A 68 -12.55 -0.78 3.08
CA THR A 68 -12.49 -0.83 4.53
C THR A 68 -11.75 0.41 5.06
N PRO A 69 -12.48 1.53 5.28
CA PRO A 69 -11.82 2.78 5.71
C PRO A 69 -11.10 2.69 7.05
N THR A 70 -11.43 1.69 7.88
CA THR A 70 -10.78 1.46 9.17
C THR A 70 -9.54 0.56 9.09
N ASN A 71 -9.12 0.21 7.89
CA ASN A 71 -7.87 -0.52 7.69
C ASN A 71 -6.70 0.48 7.80
N ASP A 72 -6.13 0.57 9.01
CA ASP A 72 -5.07 1.55 9.30
C ASP A 72 -3.83 1.35 8.42
N TYR A 73 -3.46 0.10 8.18
CA TYR A 73 -2.29 -0.19 7.35
C TYR A 73 -2.49 0.30 5.91
N ALA A 74 -3.67 0.06 5.33
CA ALA A 74 -3.98 0.53 3.98
C ALA A 74 -3.96 2.06 3.90
N GLN A 75 -4.52 2.74 4.91
CA GLN A 75 -4.48 4.19 4.98
C GLN A 75 -3.03 4.70 5.07
N PHE A 76 -2.23 4.07 5.91
CA PHE A 76 -0.83 4.44 6.08
C PHE A 76 -0.04 4.26 4.78
N CYS A 77 -0.17 3.10 4.13
CA CYS A 77 0.54 2.81 2.88
C CYS A 77 0.09 3.72 1.74
N LEU A 78 -1.20 4.04 1.69
CA LEU A 78 -1.72 5.02 0.73
C LEU A 78 -1.04 6.37 0.93
N GLY A 79 -1.03 6.85 2.16
CA GLY A 79 -0.41 8.13 2.49
C GLY A 79 1.09 8.15 2.19
N ARG A 80 1.80 7.08 2.53
CA ARG A 80 3.23 6.97 2.22
C ARG A 80 3.50 6.98 0.71
N SER A 81 2.67 6.29 -0.06
CA SER A 81 2.79 6.30 -1.52
C SER A 81 2.59 7.70 -2.07
N MET A 82 1.60 8.44 -1.57
CA MET A 82 1.34 9.83 -1.95
C MET A 82 2.53 10.75 -1.61
N GLN A 83 3.11 10.58 -0.40
CA GLN A 83 4.29 11.34 0.00
C GLN A 83 5.45 11.15 -0.97
N LEU A 84 5.72 9.89 -1.33
CA LEU A 84 6.83 9.54 -2.21
C LEU A 84 6.60 9.99 -3.66
N LEU A 85 5.34 10.27 -4.02
CA LEU A 85 4.98 10.90 -5.28
C LEU A 85 5.05 12.43 -5.23
N GLY A 86 5.36 13.00 -4.07
CA GLY A 86 5.36 14.45 -3.88
C GLY A 86 3.97 15.05 -3.70
N ARG A 87 2.94 14.23 -3.52
CA ARG A 87 1.55 14.66 -3.32
C ARG A 87 1.29 14.83 -1.83
N HIS A 88 1.96 15.80 -1.22
CA HIS A 88 1.97 15.94 0.24
C HIS A 88 0.61 16.31 0.82
N ARG A 89 -0.15 17.16 0.16
CA ARG A 89 -1.51 17.52 0.62
C ARG A 89 -2.44 16.32 0.60
N GLU A 90 -2.40 15.53 -0.47
CA GLU A 90 -3.22 14.33 -0.60
C GLU A 90 -2.84 13.26 0.42
N ALA A 91 -1.58 13.25 0.87
CA ALA A 91 -1.10 12.30 1.87
C ALA A 91 -1.63 12.59 3.27
N CYS A 92 -2.00 13.83 3.57
CA CYS A 92 -2.37 14.25 4.93
C CYS A 92 -3.57 13.50 5.47
N GLN A 93 -4.64 13.33 4.70
CA GLN A 93 -5.86 12.70 5.17
C GLN A 93 -5.66 11.22 5.52
N PRO A 94 -5.12 10.37 4.62
CA PRO A 94 -4.93 8.97 4.98
C PRO A 94 -3.94 8.77 6.13
N LEU A 95 -2.90 9.58 6.24
CA LEU A 95 -1.96 9.47 7.36
C LEU A 95 -2.58 9.92 8.67
N ALA A 96 -3.41 10.97 8.67
CA ALA A 96 -4.12 11.39 9.86
C ALA A 96 -5.11 10.31 10.32
N LEU A 97 -5.79 9.68 9.37
CA LEU A 97 -6.74 8.62 9.67
C LEU A 97 -6.03 7.39 10.26
N ALA A 98 -4.88 7.01 9.69
CA ALA A 98 -4.08 5.92 10.23
C ALA A 98 -3.69 6.19 11.70
N CYS A 99 -3.27 7.40 12.00
CA CYS A 99 -2.94 7.82 13.37
C CYS A 99 -4.15 7.74 14.31
N SER A 100 -5.31 8.16 13.84
CA SER A 100 -6.54 8.11 14.64
C SER A 100 -6.94 6.67 14.96
N LEU A 101 -6.72 5.76 14.00
CA LEU A 101 -7.04 4.35 14.16
C LEU A 101 -6.02 3.63 15.05
N ARG A 102 -4.76 4.02 14.99
CA ARG A 102 -3.67 3.43 15.77
C ARG A 102 -2.79 4.52 16.38
N PRO A 103 -3.28 5.19 17.45
CA PRO A 103 -2.51 6.27 18.08
C PRO A 103 -1.23 5.81 18.76
N ASP A 104 -1.10 4.51 19.01
CA ASP A 104 0.09 3.88 19.58
C ASP A 104 1.27 3.77 18.59
N ARG A 105 1.01 3.93 17.28
CA ARG A 105 2.05 3.76 16.27
C ARG A 105 2.84 5.06 16.08
N GLU A 106 4.10 5.04 16.52
CA GLU A 106 5.00 6.20 16.37
C GLU A 106 5.36 6.47 14.91
N ASP A 107 5.53 5.42 14.11
CA ASP A 107 5.85 5.57 12.69
C ASP A 107 4.71 6.29 11.95
N TYR A 108 3.46 6.01 12.29
CA TYR A 108 2.31 6.70 11.70
C TYR A 108 2.35 8.20 11.99
N ARG A 109 2.62 8.57 13.26
CA ARG A 109 2.73 9.98 13.67
C ARG A 109 3.87 10.69 12.96
N LYS A 110 5.02 10.04 12.85
CA LYS A 110 6.20 10.59 12.19
C LYS A 110 5.89 11.01 10.74
N TYR A 111 5.27 10.13 9.99
CA TYR A 111 4.98 10.40 8.58
C TYR A 111 3.81 11.36 8.41
N ARG A 112 2.83 11.32 9.30
CA ARG A 112 1.75 12.32 9.33
C ARG A 112 2.33 13.73 9.53
N ASP A 113 3.20 13.89 10.50
CA ASP A 113 3.80 15.20 10.82
C ASP A 113 4.65 15.70 9.64
N ARG A 114 5.39 14.79 9.01
CA ARG A 114 6.17 15.11 7.81
C ARG A 114 5.26 15.60 6.67
N ALA A 115 4.16 14.91 6.44
CA ALA A 115 3.21 15.29 5.40
C ALA A 115 2.63 16.69 5.64
N ARG A 116 2.28 17.00 6.90
CA ARG A 116 1.77 18.32 7.29
C ARG A 116 2.78 19.43 7.00
N ARG A 117 4.04 19.20 7.35
CA ARG A 117 5.11 20.17 7.08
C ARG A 117 5.27 20.39 5.58
N ASP A 118 5.37 19.31 4.84
CA ASP A 118 5.65 19.37 3.40
C ASP A 118 4.46 19.93 2.61
N ALA A 119 3.23 19.72 3.09
CA ALA A 119 2.03 20.26 2.48
C ALA A 119 1.97 21.80 2.53
N HIS A 120 2.69 22.42 3.49
CA HIS A 120 2.72 23.87 3.67
C HIS A 120 3.92 24.54 3.00
N ARG A 121 4.80 23.76 2.38
CA ARG A 121 5.94 24.34 1.67
C ARG A 121 5.49 24.88 0.32
N PRO A 122 5.98 26.08 -0.07
CA PRO A 122 5.67 26.64 -1.37
C PRO A 122 6.25 25.85 -2.54
#